data_493d32ccf594f49f09bd18f89879d2e8
#
_entry.id   493d32ccf594f49f09bd18f89879d2e8
#
_cell.length_a   1.000
_cell.length_b   1.000
_cell.length_c   1.000
_cell.angle_alpha   90.00
_cell.angle_beta   90.00
_cell.angle_gamma   90.00
#
_symmetry.space_group_name_H-M   'P 1'
#
loop_
_entity.id
_entity.type
_entity.pdbx_description
1 polymer ?
#
loop_
_entity_poly.entity_id
_entity_poly.type
_entity_poly.pdbx_seq_one_letter_code
_entity_poly.pdbx_strand_id
1 'polypeptide(L)'
;EVAQWFMTPETVSYIVSDWNGGGQGSPGGSAAADSPVDMPGSNNWVAGPSRVTHGSPVLAADPHWPVTFPDMWYEQHLCGAGGDVIGAAYPGAPWIVFGRTRGMAWGRTNNVTSVRDVYHEQIDPTNADRYRTVDGWERFTTIDESIAVAGADSVTERVRLTVDGRPVVNDFVPGVEPGGDGPMTLRWLGQEVIGDVQAMIDLGRADTVAQARQVFGR
;
A
#
# COMPACT_ATOMS: atom_id res chain seq x y z
N GLU A 1 -18.45 -8.22 -5.52
CA GLU A 1 -18.14 -6.78 -5.35
C GLU A 1 -16.68 -6.60 -5.67
N VAL A 2 -16.40 -6.09 -6.85
CA VAL A 2 -15.04 -5.83 -7.31
C VAL A 2 -14.54 -4.60 -6.56
N ALA A 3 -13.41 -4.74 -5.85
CA ALA A 3 -12.77 -3.61 -5.21
C ALA A 3 -12.44 -2.56 -6.28
N GLN A 4 -13.00 -1.36 -6.14
CA GLN A 4 -12.70 -0.26 -7.04
C GLN A 4 -11.21 0.07 -6.96
N TRP A 5 -10.53 -0.14 -8.07
CA TRP A 5 -9.09 0.10 -8.20
C TRP A 5 -8.82 1.58 -8.38
N PHE A 6 -8.35 2.24 -7.35
CA PHE A 6 -7.78 3.57 -7.50
C PHE A 6 -6.26 3.43 -7.72
N MET A 7 -5.85 3.09 -8.93
CA MET A 7 -4.47 3.35 -9.34
C MET A 7 -4.40 4.77 -9.86
N THR A 8 -3.81 5.67 -9.10
CA THR A 8 -3.54 7.02 -9.58
C THR A 8 -2.43 6.99 -10.64
N PRO A 9 -2.39 7.95 -11.58
CA PRO A 9 -1.29 8.08 -12.54
C PRO A 9 0.08 8.10 -11.86
N GLU A 10 0.17 8.65 -10.64
CA GLU A 10 1.39 8.69 -9.84
C GLU A 10 1.82 7.29 -9.37
N THR A 11 0.87 6.45 -8.94
CA THR A 11 1.15 5.06 -8.53
C THR A 11 1.69 4.25 -9.69
N VAL A 12 1.12 4.46 -10.88
CA VAL A 12 1.58 3.80 -12.10
C VAL A 12 2.95 4.30 -12.52
N SER A 13 3.17 5.62 -12.50
CA SER A 13 4.47 6.23 -12.78
C SER A 13 5.55 5.68 -11.87
N TYR A 14 5.24 5.47 -10.59
CA TYR A 14 6.14 4.85 -9.62
C TYR A 14 6.49 3.40 -9.98
N ILE A 15 5.50 2.58 -10.32
CA ILE A 15 5.73 1.18 -10.73
C ILE A 15 6.62 1.11 -11.97
N VAL A 16 6.36 1.97 -12.95
CA VAL A 16 7.13 2.01 -14.20
C VAL A 16 8.53 2.59 -14.01
N SER A 17 8.71 3.59 -13.14
CA SER A 17 10.02 4.17 -12.84
C SER A 17 10.94 3.20 -12.09
N ASP A 18 10.38 2.43 -11.17
CA ASP A 18 11.10 1.37 -10.43
C ASP A 18 11.60 0.27 -11.40
N TRP A 19 10.77 -0.07 -12.39
CA TRP A 19 11.11 -1.03 -13.43
C TRP A 19 12.28 -0.58 -14.31
N ASN A 20 12.36 0.71 -14.66
CA ASN A 20 13.41 1.25 -15.51
C ASN A 20 14.78 1.42 -14.82
N GLY A 21 14.97 0.85 -13.61
CA GLY A 21 16.22 0.88 -12.87
C GLY A 21 16.57 2.27 -12.30
N GLY A 22 15.60 3.17 -12.33
CA GLY A 22 15.68 4.47 -11.68
C GLY A 22 15.24 4.40 -10.23
N GLY A 23 15.97 3.66 -9.39
CA GLY A 23 15.77 3.67 -7.94
C GLY A 23 16.04 5.05 -7.34
N GLN A 24 15.17 5.99 -7.59
CA GLN A 24 15.20 7.36 -7.06
C GLN A 24 13.76 7.84 -6.81
N GLY A 25 13.34 7.77 -5.56
CA GLY A 25 12.32 8.66 -5.02
C GLY A 25 10.85 8.26 -5.21
N SER A 26 10.14 8.17 -4.10
CA SER A 26 8.67 8.12 -4.05
C SER A 26 8.03 9.26 -4.84
N PRO A 27 6.92 9.03 -5.59
CA PRO A 27 6.20 10.10 -6.28
C PRO A 27 5.36 10.89 -5.27
N GLY A 28 5.92 11.92 -4.77
CA GLY A 28 5.34 12.90 -3.85
C GLY A 28 6.25 14.10 -3.72
N GLY A 29 7.46 14.01 -4.30
CA GLY A 29 8.38 15.13 -4.40
C GLY A 29 7.96 16.07 -5.51
N SER A 30 7.50 17.26 -5.16
CA SER A 30 7.50 18.40 -6.09
C SER A 30 8.89 18.52 -6.71
N ALA A 31 8.95 18.84 -7.99
CA ALA A 31 10.19 19.06 -8.75
C ALA A 31 11.00 20.27 -8.24
N ALA A 32 11.59 20.16 -7.04
CA ALA A 32 12.47 21.14 -6.42
C ALA A 32 13.42 20.46 -5.41
N ALA A 33 13.90 19.26 -5.70
CA ALA A 33 14.86 18.58 -4.82
C ALA A 33 16.21 18.39 -5.50
N ASP A 34 16.97 19.50 -5.58
CA ASP A 34 18.43 19.48 -5.74
C ASP A 34 19.15 19.33 -4.37
N SER A 35 18.53 18.64 -3.41
CA SER A 35 19.14 18.37 -2.10
C SER A 35 19.27 16.87 -1.86
N PRO A 36 20.48 16.37 -1.56
CA PRO A 36 20.75 14.95 -1.31
C PRO A 36 20.15 14.41 0.01
N VAL A 37 19.20 15.10 0.64
CA VAL A 37 18.81 14.85 2.05
C VAL A 37 17.40 14.28 2.20
N ASP A 38 16.59 14.21 1.16
CA ASP A 38 15.21 13.73 1.27
C ASP A 38 15.06 12.26 0.80
N MET A 39 15.74 11.35 1.51
CA MET A 39 15.33 9.95 1.51
C MET A 39 14.15 9.82 2.48
N PRO A 40 12.92 9.59 2.01
CA PRO A 40 11.81 9.33 2.90
C PRO A 40 12.10 8.06 3.69
N GLY A 41 12.23 8.20 4.98
CA GLY A 41 12.50 7.11 5.90
C GLY A 41 11.59 7.18 7.10
N SER A 42 11.85 6.34 8.08
CA SER A 42 11.20 6.41 9.39
C SER A 42 12.04 5.67 10.39
N ASN A 43 12.05 6.13 11.63
CA ASN A 43 12.77 5.45 12.71
C ASN A 43 11.86 5.20 13.91
N ASN A 44 12.10 4.09 14.60
CA ASN A 44 11.47 3.80 15.88
C ASN A 44 12.53 3.36 16.89
N TRP A 45 12.38 3.84 18.13
CA TRP A 45 13.22 3.44 19.26
C TRP A 45 12.38 3.00 20.44
N VAL A 46 12.87 2.03 21.17
CA VAL A 46 12.30 1.62 22.46
C VAL A 46 13.41 1.59 23.50
N ALA A 47 13.19 2.28 24.61
CA ALA A 47 14.01 2.14 25.80
C ALA A 47 13.25 1.35 26.88
N GLY A 48 13.80 0.23 27.30
CA GLY A 48 13.23 -0.59 28.36
C GLY A 48 13.29 0.06 29.75
N PRO A 49 12.50 -0.41 30.74
CA PRO A 49 12.40 0.21 32.05
C PRO A 49 13.73 0.42 32.78
N SER A 50 14.68 -0.51 32.60
CA SER A 50 16.02 -0.43 33.22
C SER A 50 16.94 0.63 32.59
N ARG A 51 16.53 1.24 31.49
CA ARG A 51 17.31 2.24 30.73
C ARG A 51 16.77 3.65 30.92
N VAL A 52 15.70 3.83 31.69
CA VAL A 52 15.06 5.12 31.92
C VAL A 52 14.92 5.39 33.40
N THR A 53 15.08 6.65 33.83
CA THR A 53 15.12 7.05 35.24
C THR A 53 13.78 6.86 35.95
N HIS A 54 12.66 6.99 35.25
CA HIS A 54 11.32 6.84 35.83
C HIS A 54 10.79 5.39 35.82
N GLY A 55 11.57 4.42 35.33
CA GLY A 55 11.23 3.00 35.43
C GLY A 55 10.11 2.50 34.51
N SER A 56 9.59 3.34 33.62
CA SER A 56 8.59 2.95 32.60
C SER A 56 9.21 2.92 31.20
N PRO A 57 8.82 2.00 30.32
CA PRO A 57 9.36 1.98 28.96
C PRO A 57 8.98 3.24 28.18
N VAL A 58 9.85 3.64 27.28
CA VAL A 58 9.64 4.77 26.36
C VAL A 58 9.70 4.26 24.93
N LEU A 59 8.76 4.67 24.10
CA LEU A 59 8.77 4.47 22.65
C LEU A 59 8.81 5.83 21.96
N ALA A 60 9.71 5.98 21.00
CA ALA A 60 9.72 7.10 20.07
C ALA A 60 9.49 6.58 18.66
N ALA A 61 8.57 7.20 17.94
CA ALA A 61 8.27 6.93 16.55
C ALA A 61 8.50 8.23 15.75
N ASP A 62 9.29 8.14 14.70
CA ASP A 62 9.76 9.27 13.92
C ASP A 62 9.56 9.01 12.42
N PRO A 63 8.34 9.23 11.90
CA PRO A 63 8.06 9.16 10.47
C PRO A 63 8.62 10.39 9.75
N HIS A 64 9.48 10.17 8.75
CA HIS A 64 10.08 11.25 7.96
C HIS A 64 9.15 11.60 6.80
N TRP A 65 8.17 12.45 7.07
CA TRP A 65 7.23 12.95 6.08
C TRP A 65 7.36 14.46 5.92
N PRO A 66 7.08 15.01 4.74
CA PRO A 66 7.06 16.45 4.55
C PRO A 66 6.09 17.13 5.52
N VAL A 67 6.51 18.26 6.09
CA VAL A 67 5.60 19.10 6.87
C VAL A 67 4.75 19.91 5.90
N THR A 68 3.47 19.61 5.85
CA THR A 68 2.50 20.23 4.94
C THR A 68 1.31 20.82 5.70
N PHE A 69 0.53 21.67 5.03
CA PHE A 69 -0.75 22.10 5.54
C PHE A 69 -1.81 21.97 4.42
N PRO A 70 -2.91 21.22 4.64
CA PRO A 70 -3.19 20.44 5.87
C PRO A 70 -2.17 19.31 6.06
N ASP A 71 -1.94 18.97 7.35
CA ASP A 71 -1.04 17.86 7.72
C ASP A 71 -1.72 16.52 7.44
N MET A 72 -0.89 15.51 7.17
CA MET A 72 -1.36 14.13 7.05
C MET A 72 -1.63 13.46 8.40
N TRP A 73 -1.14 14.02 9.49
CA TRP A 73 -1.32 13.49 10.83
C TRP A 73 -2.39 14.27 11.60
N TYR A 74 -3.26 13.53 12.24
CA TYR A 74 -4.30 14.06 13.13
C TYR A 74 -4.23 13.35 14.48
N GLU A 75 -4.03 14.13 15.57
CA GLU A 75 -4.04 13.58 16.92
C GLU A 75 -5.47 13.24 17.34
N GLN A 76 -5.64 12.03 17.88
CA GLN A 76 -6.94 11.55 18.37
C GLN A 76 -6.79 10.81 19.69
N HIS A 77 -7.79 10.96 20.54
CA HIS A 77 -8.00 10.13 21.71
C HIS A 77 -9.39 9.49 21.62
N LEU A 78 -9.44 8.20 21.37
CA LEU A 78 -10.67 7.44 21.24
C LEU A 78 -10.93 6.66 22.52
N CYS A 79 -11.90 7.12 23.28
CA CYS A 79 -12.36 6.50 24.52
C CYS A 79 -13.78 5.97 24.38
N GLY A 80 -14.04 4.73 24.81
CA GLY A 80 -15.39 4.16 24.78
C GLY A 80 -15.43 2.70 25.22
N ALA A 81 -16.57 2.06 25.01
CA ALA A 81 -16.76 0.65 25.37
C ALA A 81 -15.81 -0.32 24.61
N GLY A 82 -15.18 0.15 23.54
CA GLY A 82 -14.25 -0.66 22.73
C GLY A 82 -12.78 -0.48 23.07
N GLY A 83 -12.42 0.40 24.01
CA GLY A 83 -11.03 0.65 24.39
C GLY A 83 -10.73 2.11 24.75
N ASP A 84 -9.47 2.35 25.02
CA ASP A 84 -8.89 3.66 25.36
C ASP A 84 -7.55 3.77 24.62
N VAL A 85 -7.56 4.44 23.48
CA VAL A 85 -6.41 4.55 22.58
C VAL A 85 -6.15 5.99 22.18
N ILE A 86 -4.90 6.44 22.29
CA ILE A 86 -4.48 7.79 21.91
C ILE A 86 -3.27 7.72 20.96
N GLY A 87 -3.21 8.64 20.02
CA GLY A 87 -2.09 8.78 19.09
C GLY A 87 -2.43 9.56 17.85
N ALA A 88 -1.64 9.34 16.81
CA ALA A 88 -1.81 9.98 15.51
C ALA A 88 -2.46 9.03 14.49
N ALA A 89 -3.37 9.56 13.71
CA ALA A 89 -4.09 8.88 12.64
C ALA A 89 -4.04 9.69 11.34
N TYR A 90 -4.40 9.08 10.24
CA TYR A 90 -4.75 9.83 9.03
C TYR A 90 -6.16 10.45 9.18
N PRO A 91 -6.38 11.68 8.69
CA PRO A 91 -7.71 12.27 8.67
C PRO A 91 -8.72 11.34 7.98
N GLY A 92 -9.82 11.01 8.68
CA GLY A 92 -10.84 10.10 8.17
C GLY A 92 -10.59 8.61 8.43
N ALA A 93 -9.41 8.22 8.92
CA ALA A 93 -9.13 6.83 9.30
C ALA A 93 -9.72 6.53 10.70
N PRO A 94 -10.47 5.43 10.88
CA PRO A 94 -11.04 5.05 12.17
C PRO A 94 -10.06 4.25 13.07
N TRP A 95 -8.76 4.41 12.89
CA TRP A 95 -7.72 3.75 13.67
C TRP A 95 -6.54 4.67 13.95
N ILE A 96 -5.77 4.33 14.98
CA ILE A 96 -4.52 5.02 15.33
C ILE A 96 -3.34 4.35 14.65
N VAL A 97 -2.53 5.11 13.91
CA VAL A 97 -1.35 4.63 13.18
C VAL A 97 -0.13 4.51 14.11
N PHE A 98 0.12 5.53 14.94
CA PHE A 98 1.14 5.56 15.98
C PHE A 98 0.46 5.90 17.29
N GLY A 99 0.63 5.09 18.31
CA GLY A 99 -0.07 5.41 19.53
C GLY A 99 0.15 4.43 20.68
N ARG A 100 -0.73 4.52 21.63
CA ARG A 100 -0.73 3.64 22.79
C ARG A 100 -2.14 3.37 23.30
N THR A 101 -2.30 2.21 23.92
CA THR A 101 -3.35 1.91 24.89
C THR A 101 -2.79 2.09 26.31
N ARG A 102 -3.51 1.61 27.32
CA ARG A 102 -3.01 1.63 28.70
C ARG A 102 -1.82 0.71 28.92
N GLY A 103 -1.79 -0.43 28.21
CA GLY A 103 -0.84 -1.49 28.46
C GLY A 103 0.28 -1.62 27.42
N MET A 104 0.16 -0.98 26.26
CA MET A 104 1.18 -1.04 25.21
C MET A 104 1.23 0.22 24.37
N ALA A 105 2.36 0.40 23.65
CA ALA A 105 2.51 1.43 22.63
C ALA A 105 3.08 0.81 21.36
N TRP A 106 2.81 1.45 20.22
CA TRP A 106 3.37 1.04 18.93
C TRP A 106 3.80 2.24 18.11
N GLY A 107 4.86 2.03 17.37
CA GLY A 107 5.33 2.87 16.29
C GLY A 107 5.35 2.07 15.00
N ARG A 108 5.42 2.75 13.87
CA ARG A 108 5.41 2.16 12.55
C ARG A 108 6.52 2.77 11.69
N THR A 109 7.16 1.94 10.88
CA THR A 109 8.02 2.37 9.78
C THR A 109 7.51 1.75 8.49
N ASN A 110 7.83 2.35 7.36
CA ASN A 110 7.57 1.70 6.08
C ASN A 110 8.44 0.45 5.93
N ASN A 111 7.81 -0.62 5.49
CA ASN A 111 8.53 -1.82 5.12
C ASN A 111 8.91 -1.72 3.64
N VAL A 112 10.21 -1.85 3.34
CA VAL A 112 10.75 -1.88 1.96
C VAL A 112 10.66 -3.27 1.30
N THR A 113 9.85 -4.19 1.83
CA THR A 113 9.54 -5.43 1.12
C THR A 113 8.69 -5.13 -0.10
N SER A 114 9.01 -5.79 -1.21
CA SER A 114 8.18 -5.73 -2.40
C SER A 114 6.81 -6.35 -2.10
N VAL A 115 5.77 -5.53 -2.17
CA VAL A 115 4.36 -5.95 -2.08
C VAL A 115 3.68 -5.91 -3.46
N ARG A 116 4.45 -5.54 -4.47
CA ARG A 116 4.01 -5.40 -5.88
C ARG A 116 5.11 -5.93 -6.78
N ASP A 117 4.72 -6.79 -7.71
CA ASP A 117 5.62 -7.34 -8.71
C ASP A 117 5.00 -7.20 -10.10
N VAL A 118 5.81 -6.85 -11.07
CA VAL A 118 5.43 -6.79 -12.49
C VAL A 118 6.02 -7.99 -13.21
N TYR A 119 5.20 -8.64 -14.01
CA TYR A 119 5.59 -9.79 -14.82
C TYR A 119 5.42 -9.47 -16.30
N HIS A 120 6.35 -9.88 -17.14
CA HIS A 120 6.17 -9.94 -18.57
C HIS A 120 5.57 -11.28 -18.96
N GLU A 121 4.41 -11.24 -19.59
CA GLU A 121 3.72 -12.47 -20.03
C GLU A 121 4.18 -12.87 -21.42
N GLN A 122 4.66 -14.07 -21.56
CA GLN A 122 4.97 -14.64 -22.85
C GLN A 122 3.67 -14.98 -23.60
N ILE A 123 3.42 -14.31 -24.73
CA ILE A 123 2.21 -14.52 -25.52
C ILE A 123 2.39 -15.68 -26.49
N ASP A 124 1.32 -16.45 -26.70
CA ASP A 124 1.26 -17.51 -27.70
C ASP A 124 1.41 -16.90 -29.11
N PRO A 125 2.43 -17.28 -29.89
CA PRO A 125 2.68 -16.73 -31.24
C PRO A 125 1.51 -16.93 -32.21
N THR A 126 0.63 -17.88 -31.92
CA THR A 126 -0.53 -18.22 -32.75
C THR A 126 -1.85 -17.63 -32.24
N ASN A 127 -1.86 -17.11 -31.02
CA ASN A 127 -3.08 -16.57 -30.41
C ASN A 127 -2.76 -15.52 -29.32
N ALA A 128 -2.95 -14.26 -29.64
CA ALA A 128 -2.66 -13.13 -28.75
C ALA A 128 -3.48 -13.09 -27.43
N ASP A 129 -4.57 -13.86 -27.35
CA ASP A 129 -5.39 -13.99 -26.13
C ASP A 129 -4.87 -15.04 -25.16
N ARG A 130 -3.72 -15.68 -25.46
CA ARG A 130 -3.14 -16.72 -24.63
C ARG A 130 -1.73 -16.34 -24.19
N TYR A 131 -1.42 -16.69 -22.97
CA TYR A 131 -0.10 -16.46 -22.36
C TYR A 131 0.44 -17.75 -21.74
N ARG A 132 1.75 -17.80 -21.52
CA ARG A 132 2.45 -18.98 -21.00
C ARG A 132 2.33 -19.06 -19.48
N THR A 133 1.94 -20.24 -18.99
CA THR A 133 2.02 -20.63 -17.58
C THR A 133 2.90 -21.86 -17.39
N VAL A 134 3.11 -22.29 -16.17
CA VAL A 134 3.83 -23.56 -15.88
C VAL A 134 3.11 -24.78 -16.44
N ASP A 135 1.78 -24.71 -16.54
CA ASP A 135 0.93 -25.81 -17.00
C ASP A 135 0.64 -25.77 -18.52
N GLY A 136 1.09 -24.72 -19.21
CA GLY A 136 0.89 -24.60 -20.65
C GLY A 136 0.42 -23.19 -21.06
N TRP A 137 -0.40 -23.14 -22.12
CA TRP A 137 -0.98 -21.91 -22.64
C TRP A 137 -2.38 -21.71 -22.08
N GLU A 138 -2.56 -20.65 -21.29
CA GLU A 138 -3.84 -20.24 -20.71
C GLU A 138 -4.41 -19.01 -21.42
N ARG A 139 -5.73 -18.83 -21.36
CA ARG A 139 -6.41 -17.65 -21.87
C ARG A 139 -6.52 -16.57 -20.82
N PHE A 140 -6.36 -15.32 -21.23
CA PHE A 140 -6.78 -14.20 -20.42
C PHE A 140 -8.31 -14.22 -20.23
N THR A 141 -8.76 -13.90 -19.02
CA THR A 141 -10.15 -13.53 -18.76
C THR A 141 -10.31 -12.03 -18.98
N THR A 142 -11.39 -11.60 -19.60
CA THR A 142 -11.64 -10.17 -19.83
C THR A 142 -12.81 -9.73 -18.96
N ILE A 143 -12.64 -8.57 -18.30
CA ILE A 143 -13.70 -7.88 -17.58
C ILE A 143 -13.90 -6.49 -18.19
N ASP A 144 -15.14 -6.04 -18.23
CA ASP A 144 -15.51 -4.67 -18.65
C ASP A 144 -15.92 -3.89 -17.40
N GLU A 145 -15.10 -2.89 -17.02
CA GLU A 145 -15.33 -2.02 -15.87
C GLU A 145 -16.02 -0.75 -16.33
N SER A 146 -17.23 -0.48 -15.83
CA SER A 146 -17.97 0.73 -16.15
C SER A 146 -17.76 1.79 -15.08
N ILE A 147 -17.21 2.92 -15.49
CA ILE A 147 -16.84 4.05 -14.63
C ILE A 147 -17.82 5.19 -14.89
N ALA A 148 -18.63 5.55 -13.89
CA ALA A 148 -19.51 6.71 -13.97
C ALA A 148 -18.70 8.00 -13.86
N VAL A 149 -18.86 8.90 -14.83
CA VAL A 149 -18.18 10.19 -14.87
C VAL A 149 -19.17 11.32 -14.57
N ALA A 150 -18.85 12.16 -13.57
CA ALA A 150 -19.72 13.26 -13.21
C ALA A 150 -19.83 14.28 -14.36
N GLY A 151 -21.06 14.50 -14.84
CA GLY A 151 -21.35 15.44 -15.94
C GLY A 151 -20.99 14.95 -17.35
N ALA A 152 -20.67 13.66 -17.52
CA ALA A 152 -20.38 13.04 -18.81
C ALA A 152 -20.95 11.61 -18.88
N ASP A 153 -20.86 10.99 -20.04
CA ASP A 153 -21.22 9.59 -20.23
C ASP A 153 -20.23 8.67 -19.47
N SER A 154 -20.72 7.51 -19.02
CA SER A 154 -19.88 6.50 -18.40
C SER A 154 -18.81 6.00 -19.37
N VAL A 155 -17.60 5.78 -18.86
CA VAL A 155 -16.50 5.16 -19.60
C VAL A 155 -16.45 3.67 -19.26
N THR A 156 -16.23 2.84 -20.25
CA THR A 156 -16.00 1.40 -20.05
C THR A 156 -14.56 1.06 -20.36
N GLU A 157 -13.85 0.58 -19.36
CA GLU A 157 -12.49 0.07 -19.51
C GLU A 157 -12.52 -1.46 -19.58
N ARG A 158 -11.81 -1.98 -20.57
CA ARG A 158 -11.68 -3.43 -20.79
C ARG A 158 -10.33 -3.91 -20.29
N VAL A 159 -10.35 -4.74 -19.26
CA VAL A 159 -9.13 -5.24 -18.60
C VAL A 159 -9.00 -6.75 -18.78
N ARG A 160 -7.86 -7.20 -19.26
CA ARG A 160 -7.51 -8.62 -19.28
C ARG A 160 -6.89 -9.01 -17.95
N LEU A 161 -7.25 -10.20 -17.48
CA LEU A 161 -6.71 -10.82 -16.27
C LEU A 161 -6.08 -12.16 -16.58
N THR A 162 -5.00 -12.48 -15.92
CA THR A 162 -4.46 -13.84 -15.88
C THR A 162 -5.37 -14.78 -15.08
N VAL A 163 -5.14 -16.07 -15.15
CA VAL A 163 -5.91 -17.09 -14.41
C VAL A 163 -5.83 -16.91 -12.89
N ASP A 164 -4.74 -16.34 -12.39
CA ASP A 164 -4.53 -15.99 -10.99
C ASP A 164 -4.93 -14.54 -10.65
N GLY A 165 -5.65 -13.87 -11.56
CA GLY A 165 -6.28 -12.57 -11.33
C GLY A 165 -5.38 -11.35 -11.49
N ARG A 166 -4.16 -11.49 -12.03
CA ARG A 166 -3.28 -10.34 -12.29
C ARG A 166 -3.77 -9.54 -13.50
N PRO A 167 -4.04 -8.22 -13.36
CA PRO A 167 -4.45 -7.40 -14.49
C PRO A 167 -3.29 -7.12 -15.44
N VAL A 168 -3.60 -7.04 -16.74
CA VAL A 168 -2.67 -6.56 -17.76
C VAL A 168 -2.63 -5.04 -17.71
N VAL A 169 -1.53 -4.48 -17.22
CA VAL A 169 -1.38 -3.03 -16.97
C VAL A 169 -1.43 -2.22 -18.27
N ASN A 170 -0.97 -2.80 -19.38
CA ASN A 170 -0.98 -2.14 -20.68
C ASN A 170 -2.40 -1.82 -21.19
N ASP A 171 -3.42 -2.52 -20.71
CA ASP A 171 -4.79 -2.35 -21.19
C ASP A 171 -5.42 -1.03 -20.70
N PHE A 172 -4.99 -0.51 -19.53
CA PHE A 172 -5.63 0.63 -18.89
C PHE A 172 -4.67 1.72 -18.40
N VAL A 173 -3.35 1.52 -18.55
CA VAL A 173 -2.37 2.53 -18.14
C VAL A 173 -1.82 3.24 -19.38
N PRO A 174 -2.15 4.52 -19.59
CA PRO A 174 -1.65 5.28 -20.72
C PRO A 174 -0.11 5.37 -20.72
N GLY A 175 0.50 5.16 -21.88
CA GLY A 175 1.95 5.28 -22.06
C GLY A 175 2.78 4.09 -21.56
N VAL A 176 2.14 3.05 -21.07
CA VAL A 176 2.78 1.77 -20.79
C VAL A 176 2.65 0.88 -22.03
N GLU A 177 3.61 0.99 -22.92
CA GLU A 177 3.65 0.13 -24.12
C GLU A 177 4.15 -1.26 -23.75
N PRO A 178 3.65 -2.32 -24.41
CA PRO A 178 4.22 -3.64 -24.26
C PRO A 178 5.71 -3.58 -24.66
N GLY A 179 6.59 -3.96 -23.76
CA GLY A 179 7.99 -4.18 -24.09
C GLY A 179 8.13 -5.32 -25.10
N GLY A 180 9.32 -5.48 -25.72
CA GLY A 180 9.59 -6.57 -26.68
C GLY A 180 9.29 -7.97 -26.13
N ASP A 181 9.15 -8.13 -24.82
CA ASP A 181 8.92 -9.38 -24.11
C ASP A 181 7.44 -9.72 -23.88
N GLY A 182 6.50 -8.85 -24.29
CA GLY A 182 5.06 -9.05 -24.15
C GLY A 182 4.37 -8.09 -23.18
N PRO A 183 3.06 -8.28 -22.94
CA PRO A 183 2.31 -7.43 -22.02
C PRO A 183 2.74 -7.64 -20.58
N MET A 184 2.63 -6.58 -19.79
CA MET A 184 2.96 -6.58 -18.37
C MET A 184 1.72 -6.84 -17.52
N THR A 185 1.84 -7.72 -16.54
CA THR A 185 0.82 -7.95 -15.52
C THR A 185 1.33 -7.54 -14.15
N LEU A 186 0.41 -7.09 -13.30
CA LEU A 186 0.72 -6.63 -11.95
C LEU A 186 0.20 -7.62 -10.92
N ARG A 187 1.07 -8.14 -10.07
CA ARG A 187 0.71 -8.74 -8.80
C ARG A 187 0.86 -7.71 -7.70
N TRP A 188 -0.19 -7.49 -6.94
CA TRP A 188 -0.17 -6.60 -5.80
C TRP A 188 -0.96 -7.21 -4.63
N LEU A 189 -0.33 -7.30 -3.45
CA LEU A 189 -0.98 -7.85 -2.26
C LEU A 189 -2.25 -7.08 -1.86
N GLY A 190 -2.35 -5.79 -2.21
CA GLY A 190 -3.57 -5.02 -2.00
C GLY A 190 -4.79 -5.49 -2.81
N GLN A 191 -4.62 -6.40 -3.78
CA GLN A 191 -5.72 -7.07 -4.47
C GLN A 191 -6.36 -8.18 -3.62
N GLU A 192 -5.62 -8.67 -2.65
CA GLU A 192 -6.09 -9.71 -1.75
C GLU A 192 -6.80 -9.07 -0.55
N VAL A 193 -7.77 -9.76 0.01
CA VAL A 193 -8.42 -9.33 1.27
C VAL A 193 -7.50 -9.71 2.42
N ILE A 194 -6.66 -8.79 2.83
CA ILE A 194 -5.61 -9.01 3.84
C ILE A 194 -6.01 -8.58 5.26
N GLY A 195 -7.22 -8.06 5.44
CA GLY A 195 -7.74 -7.70 6.77
C GLY A 195 -7.00 -6.56 7.49
N ASP A 196 -6.14 -5.80 6.81
CA ASP A 196 -5.29 -4.76 7.38
C ASP A 196 -6.06 -3.70 8.15
N VAL A 197 -7.16 -3.22 7.60
CA VAL A 197 -8.02 -2.21 8.26
C VAL A 197 -8.57 -2.74 9.58
N GLN A 198 -9.07 -3.98 9.58
CA GLN A 198 -9.58 -4.62 10.80
C GLN A 198 -8.47 -4.85 11.81
N ALA A 199 -7.28 -5.26 11.35
CA ALA A 199 -6.12 -5.44 12.21
C ALA A 199 -5.69 -4.14 12.90
N MET A 200 -5.70 -3.01 12.18
CA MET A 200 -5.39 -1.71 12.76
C MET A 200 -6.43 -1.25 13.79
N ILE A 201 -7.72 -1.51 13.56
CA ILE A 201 -8.78 -1.23 14.53
C ILE A 201 -8.62 -2.12 15.77
N ASP A 202 -8.35 -3.40 15.58
CA ASP A 202 -8.18 -4.37 16.68
C ASP A 202 -6.89 -4.11 17.48
N LEU A 203 -5.84 -3.58 16.85
CA LEU A 203 -4.63 -3.13 17.54
C LEU A 203 -4.92 -2.05 18.57
N GLY A 204 -5.81 -1.10 18.25
CA GLY A 204 -6.26 -0.06 19.19
C GLY A 204 -7.04 -0.60 20.41
N ARG A 205 -7.43 -1.87 20.39
CA ARG A 205 -8.10 -2.57 21.50
C ARG A 205 -7.17 -3.50 22.28
N ALA A 206 -5.95 -3.71 21.78
CA ALA A 206 -4.98 -4.58 22.42
C ALA A 206 -4.27 -3.86 23.56
N ASP A 207 -4.21 -4.47 24.75
CA ASP A 207 -3.51 -3.95 25.93
C ASP A 207 -2.19 -4.68 26.20
N THR A 208 -1.88 -5.70 25.43
CA THR A 208 -0.63 -6.46 25.59
C THR A 208 0.00 -6.80 24.24
N VAL A 209 1.31 -6.95 24.23
CA VAL A 209 2.07 -7.40 23.04
C VAL A 209 1.58 -8.77 22.55
N ALA A 210 1.14 -9.65 23.45
CA ALA A 210 0.59 -10.94 23.07
C ALA A 210 -0.72 -10.80 22.27
N GLN A 211 -1.62 -9.90 22.71
CA GLN A 211 -2.84 -9.59 21.96
C GLN A 211 -2.52 -8.96 20.61
N ALA A 212 -1.57 -8.01 20.56
CA ALA A 212 -1.15 -7.41 19.28
C ALA A 212 -0.61 -8.45 18.29
N ARG A 213 0.19 -9.42 18.75
CA ARG A 213 0.66 -10.53 17.91
C ARG A 213 -0.50 -11.38 17.37
N GLN A 214 -1.54 -11.60 18.14
CA GLN A 214 -2.73 -12.32 17.67
C GLN A 214 -3.50 -11.56 16.60
N VAL A 215 -3.51 -10.23 16.68
CA VAL A 215 -4.14 -9.37 15.66
C VAL A 215 -3.47 -9.56 14.30
N PHE A 216 -2.14 -9.56 14.26
CA PHE A 216 -1.37 -9.68 13.01
C PHE A 216 -1.11 -11.12 12.55
N GLY A 217 -1.49 -12.11 13.32
CA GLY A 217 -1.33 -13.54 12.99
C GLY A 217 -2.58 -14.22 12.43
N ARG A 218 -3.58 -13.43 12.04
CA ARG A 218 -4.87 -13.92 11.50
C ARG A 218 -4.87 -14.00 10.00
#